data_14b091d1341b9907b52fa0a8a4e262d2
#
_entry.id   14b091d1341b9907b52fa0a8a4e262d2
#
_cell.length_a   1.000
_cell.length_b   1.000
_cell.length_c   1.000
_cell.angle_alpha   90.00
_cell.angle_beta   90.00
_cell.angle_gamma   90.00
#
_symmetry.space_group_name_H-M   'P 1'
#
loop_
_entity.id
_entity.type
_entity.pdbx_description
1 polymer ?
#
loop_
_entity_poly.entity_id
_entity_poly.type
_entity_poly.pdbx_seq_one_letter_code
_entity_poly.pdbx_strand_id
1 'polypeptide(L)'
;MNDPGIRRDLLRSPLARRLIVAIILFSSAIALVLTGMQLYVEYRYDLKGIETDLAQVEQVHLKALAQSLWATNNKELALQLEGMVQVPHLEYVAVHEGERLWAEAGRRASANTIERSYPLVYRHRESSRQIGTLTVVASLDSIYRHLLTQAVIILASN
;
A
#
# COMPACT_ATOMS: atom_id res chain seq x y z
N MET A 1 -9.98 37.64 47.14
CA MET A 1 -9.02 37.08 48.15
C MET A 1 -8.76 35.64 47.69
N ASN A 2 -7.80 35.48 46.77
CA ASN A 2 -7.41 34.17 46.21
C ASN A 2 -6.20 33.66 47.00
N ASP A 3 -6.42 32.69 47.83
CA ASP A 3 -5.40 32.10 48.68
C ASP A 3 -4.59 31.05 47.87
N PRO A 4 -3.31 31.35 47.55
CA PRO A 4 -2.48 30.43 46.75
C PRO A 4 -2.01 29.20 47.54
N GLY A 5 -2.28 29.12 48.83
CA GLY A 5 -1.88 28.01 49.70
C GLY A 5 -2.71 26.73 49.50
N ILE A 6 -4.01 26.87 49.26
CA ILE A 6 -4.95 25.75 49.19
C ILE A 6 -4.68 24.85 47.93
N ARG A 7 -4.19 25.41 46.85
CA ARG A 7 -3.90 24.63 45.62
C ARG A 7 -2.68 23.69 45.76
N ARG A 8 -1.70 24.04 46.58
CA ARG A 8 -0.48 23.23 46.78
C ARG A 8 -0.71 22.01 47.67
N ASP A 9 -1.63 22.11 48.60
CA ASP A 9 -1.93 21.01 49.53
C ASP A 9 -2.85 19.95 48.90
N LEU A 10 -3.73 20.33 48.00
CA LEU A 10 -4.58 19.38 47.28
C LEU A 10 -3.78 18.40 46.38
N LEU A 11 -2.66 18.85 45.81
CA LEU A 11 -1.79 17.99 44.97
C LEU A 11 -0.88 17.07 45.79
N ARG A 12 -0.73 17.33 47.10
CA ARG A 12 0.07 16.51 48.02
C ARG A 12 -0.72 15.38 48.68
N SER A 13 -2.04 15.37 48.56
CA SER A 13 -2.83 14.27 49.12
C SER A 13 -2.60 12.97 48.30
N PRO A 14 -2.37 11.83 48.97
CA PRO A 14 -2.16 10.55 48.27
C PRO A 14 -3.36 10.14 47.42
N LEU A 15 -4.56 10.61 47.74
CA LEU A 15 -5.78 10.39 46.99
C LEU A 15 -5.81 11.18 45.68
N ALA A 16 -5.43 12.48 45.72
CA ALA A 16 -5.37 13.30 44.52
C ALA A 16 -4.33 12.76 43.49
N ARG A 17 -3.17 12.32 43.99
CA ARG A 17 -2.14 11.71 43.13
C ARG A 17 -2.62 10.40 42.47
N ARG A 18 -3.33 9.55 43.23
CA ARG A 18 -3.92 8.32 42.68
C ARG A 18 -4.96 8.62 41.60
N LEU A 19 -5.81 9.63 41.84
CA LEU A 19 -6.82 10.05 40.89
C LEU A 19 -6.21 10.59 39.60
N ILE A 20 -5.18 11.45 39.69
CA ILE A 20 -4.47 12.00 38.52
C ILE A 20 -3.80 10.88 37.71
N VAL A 21 -3.11 9.95 38.39
CA VAL A 21 -2.49 8.80 37.71
C VAL A 21 -3.55 7.93 37.05
N ALA A 22 -4.67 7.66 37.70
CA ALA A 22 -5.75 6.88 37.09
C ALA A 22 -6.35 7.56 35.85
N ILE A 23 -6.55 8.89 35.89
CA ILE A 23 -7.05 9.65 34.74
C ILE A 23 -6.04 9.60 33.58
N ILE A 24 -4.75 9.81 33.87
CA ILE A 24 -3.69 9.76 32.84
C ILE A 24 -3.62 8.36 32.21
N LEU A 25 -3.62 7.31 33.02
CA LEU A 25 -3.58 5.93 32.51
C LEU A 25 -4.82 5.60 31.67
N PHE A 26 -6.00 6.00 32.13
CA PHE A 26 -7.23 5.76 31.38
C PHE A 26 -7.28 6.53 30.06
N SER A 27 -6.88 7.82 30.08
CA SER A 27 -6.78 8.64 28.86
C SER A 27 -5.76 8.07 27.88
N SER A 28 -4.59 7.65 28.38
CA SER A 28 -3.55 7.02 27.56
C SER A 28 -4.03 5.69 26.95
N ALA A 29 -4.75 4.88 27.73
CA ALA A 29 -5.31 3.62 27.22
C ALA A 29 -6.32 3.86 26.09
N ILE A 30 -7.22 4.85 26.24
CA ILE A 30 -8.17 5.22 25.19
C ILE A 30 -7.41 5.73 23.95
N ALA A 31 -6.42 6.60 24.10
CA ALA A 31 -5.63 7.11 23.00
C ALA A 31 -4.94 5.98 22.23
N LEU A 32 -4.35 5.01 22.92
CA LEU A 32 -3.72 3.84 22.30
C LEU A 32 -4.71 2.98 21.52
N VAL A 33 -5.90 2.74 22.06
CA VAL A 33 -6.95 1.97 21.36
C VAL A 33 -7.40 2.70 20.10
N LEU A 34 -7.67 4.00 20.19
CA LEU A 34 -8.10 4.80 19.02
C LEU A 34 -7.01 4.86 17.96
N THR A 35 -5.75 5.06 18.36
CA THR A 35 -4.60 5.04 17.43
C THR A 35 -4.45 3.67 16.76
N GLY A 36 -4.55 2.58 17.51
CA GLY A 36 -4.49 1.23 16.95
C GLY A 36 -5.61 0.95 15.95
N MET A 37 -6.83 1.40 16.27
CA MET A 37 -7.97 1.28 15.36
C MET A 37 -7.79 2.10 14.08
N GLN A 38 -7.29 3.33 14.21
CA GLN A 38 -7.02 4.20 13.07
C GLN A 38 -5.96 3.59 12.14
N LEU A 39 -4.83 3.12 12.68
CA LEU A 39 -3.78 2.45 11.89
C LEU A 39 -4.31 1.18 11.21
N TYR A 40 -5.16 0.40 11.88
CA TYR A 40 -5.76 -0.78 11.29
C TYR A 40 -6.68 -0.45 10.10
N VAL A 41 -7.50 0.58 10.23
CA VAL A 41 -8.39 1.04 9.17
C VAL A 41 -7.57 1.55 7.97
N GLU A 42 -6.55 2.36 8.22
CA GLU A 42 -5.67 2.90 7.18
C GLU A 42 -4.93 1.79 6.42
N TYR A 43 -4.36 0.82 7.14
CA TYR A 43 -3.75 -0.37 6.53
C TYR A 43 -4.71 -1.12 5.60
N ARG A 44 -5.97 -1.26 6.00
CA ARG A 44 -7.01 -1.90 5.19
C ARG A 44 -7.35 -1.10 3.92
N TYR A 45 -7.34 0.23 4.00
CA TYR A 45 -7.57 1.10 2.85
C TYR A 45 -6.43 1.04 1.85
N ASP A 46 -5.19 1.07 2.32
CA ASP A 46 -3.99 1.00 1.48
C ASP A 46 -3.90 -0.33 0.72
N LEU A 47 -4.19 -1.46 1.39
CA LEU A 47 -4.27 -2.76 0.72
C LEU A 47 -5.34 -2.81 -0.38
N LYS A 48 -6.52 -2.22 -0.13
CA LYS A 48 -7.57 -2.12 -1.16
C LYS A 48 -7.14 -1.23 -2.33
N GLY A 49 -6.35 -0.19 -2.08
CA GLY A 49 -5.76 0.64 -3.12
C GLY A 49 -4.94 -0.19 -4.10
N ILE A 50 -4.01 -1.00 -3.59
CA ILE A 50 -3.19 -1.90 -4.43
C ILE A 50 -4.05 -2.90 -5.21
N GLU A 51 -5.06 -3.52 -4.58
CA GLU A 51 -5.96 -4.43 -5.27
C GLU A 51 -6.73 -3.73 -6.40
N THR A 52 -7.12 -2.47 -6.19
CA THR A 52 -7.80 -1.65 -7.21
C THR A 52 -6.86 -1.31 -8.36
N ASP A 53 -5.62 -0.92 -8.07
CA ASP A 53 -4.61 -0.62 -9.09
C ASP A 53 -4.29 -1.86 -9.93
N LEU A 54 -4.16 -3.03 -9.30
CA LEU A 54 -3.97 -4.31 -9.97
C LEU A 54 -5.18 -4.71 -10.83
N ALA A 55 -6.40 -4.47 -10.36
CA ALA A 55 -7.62 -4.72 -11.12
C ALA A 55 -7.74 -3.78 -12.33
N GLN A 56 -7.30 -2.52 -12.20
CA GLN A 56 -7.25 -1.58 -13.30
C GLN A 56 -6.25 -2.01 -14.39
N VAL A 57 -5.09 -2.53 -13.99
CA VAL A 57 -4.13 -3.15 -14.91
C VAL A 57 -4.79 -4.26 -15.72
N GLU A 58 -5.55 -5.13 -15.06
CA GLU A 58 -6.26 -6.23 -15.73
C GLU A 58 -7.27 -5.72 -16.77
N GLN A 59 -8.09 -4.75 -16.41
CA GLN A 59 -9.17 -4.29 -17.30
C GLN A 59 -8.70 -3.43 -18.47
N VAL A 60 -7.69 -2.58 -18.26
CA VAL A 60 -7.29 -1.55 -19.21
C VAL A 60 -6.11 -2.01 -20.08
N HIS A 61 -5.11 -2.61 -19.47
CA HIS A 61 -3.82 -2.87 -20.13
C HIS A 61 -3.70 -4.23 -20.81
N LEU A 62 -4.37 -5.29 -20.28
CA LEU A 62 -4.18 -6.65 -20.82
C LEU A 62 -4.54 -6.78 -22.31
N LYS A 63 -5.61 -6.10 -22.74
CA LYS A 63 -6.03 -6.16 -24.15
C LYS A 63 -5.03 -5.49 -25.07
N ALA A 64 -4.51 -4.32 -24.69
CA ALA A 64 -3.52 -3.58 -25.49
C ALA A 64 -2.19 -4.34 -25.54
N LEU A 65 -1.72 -4.88 -24.41
CA LEU A 65 -0.52 -5.69 -24.34
C LEU A 65 -0.63 -6.98 -25.17
N ALA A 66 -1.76 -7.66 -25.13
CA ALA A 66 -2.01 -8.85 -25.96
C ALA A 66 -1.96 -8.50 -27.46
N GLN A 67 -2.49 -7.35 -27.85
CA GLN A 67 -2.45 -6.89 -29.23
C GLN A 67 -1.02 -6.55 -29.68
N SER A 68 -0.24 -5.85 -28.87
CA SER A 68 1.16 -5.49 -29.15
C SER A 68 2.06 -6.74 -29.20
N LEU A 69 1.83 -7.70 -28.30
CA LEU A 69 2.54 -8.98 -28.28
C LEU A 69 2.23 -9.80 -29.55
N TRP A 70 0.96 -9.89 -29.95
CA TRP A 70 0.54 -10.57 -31.17
C TRP A 70 1.15 -9.94 -32.43
N ALA A 71 1.19 -8.61 -32.47
CA ALA A 71 1.81 -7.88 -33.60
C ALA A 71 3.34 -7.94 -33.58
N THR A 72 3.96 -8.59 -32.59
CA THR A 72 5.43 -8.67 -32.41
C THR A 72 6.08 -7.27 -32.33
N ASN A 73 5.35 -6.29 -31.81
CA ASN A 73 5.80 -4.91 -31.70
C ASN A 73 6.47 -4.69 -30.33
N ASN A 74 7.72 -5.12 -30.19
CA ASN A 74 8.46 -5.05 -28.93
C ASN A 74 8.64 -3.62 -28.43
N LYS A 75 8.73 -2.62 -29.33
CA LYS A 75 8.89 -1.22 -28.96
C LYS A 75 7.62 -0.66 -28.31
N GLU A 76 6.49 -0.95 -28.89
CA GLU A 76 5.17 -0.58 -28.37
C GLU A 76 4.92 -1.26 -27.02
N LEU A 77 5.24 -2.56 -26.94
CA LEU A 77 5.12 -3.33 -25.70
C LEU A 77 5.96 -2.73 -24.57
N ALA A 78 7.23 -2.39 -24.83
CA ALA A 78 8.11 -1.77 -23.84
C ALA A 78 7.58 -0.42 -23.37
N LEU A 79 7.10 0.44 -24.26
CA LEU A 79 6.51 1.74 -23.92
C LEU A 79 5.25 1.59 -23.05
N GLN A 80 4.41 0.59 -23.34
CA GLN A 80 3.24 0.31 -22.53
C GLN A 80 3.62 -0.15 -21.11
N LEU A 81 4.64 -1.01 -20.98
CA LEU A 81 5.14 -1.45 -19.68
C LEU A 81 5.79 -0.31 -18.88
N GLU A 82 6.55 0.58 -19.54
CA GLU A 82 7.11 1.78 -18.92
C GLU A 82 6.01 2.70 -18.40
N GLY A 83 4.91 2.85 -19.12
CA GLY A 83 3.73 3.59 -18.68
C GLY A 83 3.06 2.97 -17.46
N MET A 84 3.03 1.64 -17.36
CA MET A 84 2.44 0.94 -16.23
C MET A 84 3.22 1.14 -14.93
N VAL A 85 4.55 1.18 -14.98
CA VAL A 85 5.40 1.42 -13.80
C VAL A 85 5.25 2.83 -13.23
N GLN A 86 4.63 3.77 -13.98
CA GLN A 86 4.30 5.09 -13.44
C GLN A 86 3.08 5.07 -12.50
N VAL A 87 2.31 3.97 -12.48
CA VAL A 87 1.19 3.81 -11.54
C VAL A 87 1.76 3.65 -10.12
N PRO A 88 1.22 4.38 -9.12
CA PRO A 88 1.65 4.23 -7.73
C PRO A 88 1.65 2.77 -7.30
N HIS A 89 2.63 2.39 -6.49
CA HIS A 89 2.83 1.04 -5.96
C HIS A 89 3.28 -0.03 -6.95
N LEU A 90 3.20 0.17 -8.27
CA LEU A 90 3.76 -0.76 -9.25
C LEU A 90 5.27 -0.55 -9.37
N GLU A 91 6.04 -1.60 -9.10
CA GLU A 91 7.49 -1.53 -9.03
C GLU A 91 8.16 -2.21 -10.24
N TYR A 92 7.56 -3.30 -10.70
CA TYR A 92 8.09 -4.07 -11.81
C TYR A 92 6.97 -4.75 -12.59
N VAL A 93 7.09 -4.74 -13.89
CA VAL A 93 6.20 -5.45 -14.81
C VAL A 93 7.01 -6.16 -15.88
N ALA A 94 6.57 -7.36 -16.27
CA ALA A 94 7.23 -8.15 -17.31
C ALA A 94 6.23 -8.98 -18.10
N VAL A 95 6.48 -9.13 -19.40
CA VAL A 95 5.71 -9.98 -20.31
C VAL A 95 6.55 -11.17 -20.73
N HIS A 96 6.02 -12.36 -20.52
CA HIS A 96 6.63 -13.63 -20.88
C HIS A 96 5.73 -14.44 -21.82
N GLU A 97 6.37 -15.19 -22.71
CA GLU A 97 5.74 -16.27 -23.49
C GLU A 97 6.49 -17.58 -23.17
N GLY A 98 5.91 -18.40 -22.32
CA GLY A 98 6.62 -19.52 -21.72
C GLY A 98 7.84 -19.04 -20.92
N GLU A 99 9.03 -19.52 -21.28
CA GLU A 99 10.30 -19.10 -20.64
C GLU A 99 10.92 -17.85 -21.28
N ARG A 100 10.36 -17.38 -22.40
CA ARG A 100 10.91 -16.22 -23.13
C ARG A 100 10.39 -14.92 -22.54
N LEU A 101 11.30 -14.07 -22.06
CA LEU A 101 11.02 -12.69 -21.72
C LEU A 101 10.94 -11.84 -22.99
N TRP A 102 9.80 -11.17 -23.20
CA TRP A 102 9.59 -10.27 -24.34
C TRP A 102 9.94 -8.83 -24.01
N ALA A 103 9.49 -8.34 -22.87
CA ALA A 103 9.78 -7.00 -22.40
C ALA A 103 9.58 -6.93 -20.89
N GLU A 104 10.29 -6.01 -20.25
CA GLU A 104 10.16 -5.70 -18.83
C GLU A 104 10.35 -4.21 -18.58
N ALA A 105 9.77 -3.69 -17.50
CA ALA A 105 9.97 -2.32 -17.05
C ALA A 105 9.98 -2.27 -15.51
N GLY A 106 10.69 -1.28 -14.97
CA GLY A 106 10.85 -1.11 -13.53
C GLY A 106 11.97 -1.94 -12.93
N ARG A 107 11.97 -2.04 -11.60
CA ARG A 107 12.99 -2.79 -10.86
C ARG A 107 12.40 -3.40 -9.59
N ARG A 108 12.69 -4.65 -9.32
CA ARG A 108 12.36 -5.32 -8.05
C ARG A 108 13.34 -4.83 -6.98
N ALA A 109 12.97 -3.79 -6.22
CA ALA A 109 13.83 -3.20 -5.20
C ALA A 109 13.32 -3.44 -3.78
N SER A 110 12.01 -3.62 -3.60
CA SER A 110 11.36 -3.78 -2.31
C SER A 110 11.45 -5.21 -1.78
N ALA A 111 11.61 -5.33 -0.44
CA ALA A 111 11.63 -6.63 0.23
C ALA A 111 10.21 -7.22 0.38
N ASN A 112 9.22 -6.34 0.57
CA ASN A 112 7.82 -6.72 0.75
C ASN A 112 7.02 -6.38 -0.51
N THR A 113 6.69 -7.39 -1.30
CA THR A 113 6.01 -7.22 -2.59
C THR A 113 4.83 -8.17 -2.73
N ILE A 114 3.85 -7.75 -3.51
CA ILE A 114 2.77 -8.61 -4.01
C ILE A 114 3.02 -8.85 -5.49
N GLU A 115 3.13 -10.11 -5.88
CA GLU A 115 3.27 -10.51 -7.28
C GLU A 115 1.95 -11.10 -7.78
N ARG A 116 1.51 -10.65 -8.97
CA ARG A 116 0.33 -11.17 -9.67
C ARG A 116 0.69 -11.46 -11.11
N SER A 117 0.13 -12.55 -11.63
CA SER A 117 0.31 -12.96 -13.02
C SER A 117 -1.04 -13.03 -13.73
N TYR A 118 -1.11 -12.40 -14.89
CA TYR A 118 -2.32 -12.30 -15.71
C TYR A 118 -2.08 -12.94 -17.07
N PRO A 119 -2.95 -13.83 -17.54
CA PRO A 119 -2.83 -14.40 -18.87
C PRO A 119 -3.13 -13.34 -19.94
N LEU A 120 -2.25 -13.19 -20.91
CA LEU A 120 -2.48 -12.38 -22.09
C LEU A 120 -3.21 -13.22 -23.14
N VAL A 121 -4.49 -12.93 -23.32
CA VAL A 121 -5.36 -13.67 -24.24
C VAL A 121 -5.66 -12.81 -25.46
N TYR A 122 -5.27 -13.30 -26.63
CA TYR A 122 -5.63 -12.68 -27.89
C TYR A 122 -6.85 -13.38 -28.50
N ARG A 123 -7.85 -12.58 -28.85
CA ARG A 123 -9.06 -13.05 -29.54
C ARG A 123 -8.95 -12.79 -31.04
N HIS A 124 -8.96 -13.85 -31.81
CA HIS A 124 -9.05 -13.75 -33.25
C HIS A 124 -10.29 -14.49 -33.75
N ARG A 125 -11.29 -13.74 -34.27
CA ARG A 125 -12.59 -14.25 -34.71
C ARG A 125 -13.30 -15.02 -33.58
N GLU A 126 -13.48 -16.34 -33.70
CA GLU A 126 -14.16 -17.19 -32.72
C GLU A 126 -13.21 -17.93 -31.76
N SER A 127 -11.90 -17.81 -31.97
CA SER A 127 -10.91 -18.47 -31.12
C SER A 127 -10.21 -17.48 -30.19
N SER A 128 -10.08 -17.86 -28.93
CA SER A 128 -9.26 -17.16 -27.95
C SER A 128 -8.06 -18.02 -27.59
N ARG A 129 -6.85 -17.46 -27.69
CA ARG A 129 -5.60 -18.15 -27.37
C ARG A 129 -4.79 -17.34 -26.37
N GLN A 130 -4.31 -17.98 -25.33
CA GLN A 130 -3.30 -17.38 -24.46
C GLN A 130 -1.98 -17.33 -25.24
N ILE A 131 -1.42 -16.12 -25.36
CA ILE A 131 -0.20 -15.85 -26.11
C ILE A 131 0.96 -15.43 -25.21
N GLY A 132 0.70 -15.19 -23.94
CA GLY A 132 1.72 -14.83 -22.98
C GLY A 132 1.16 -14.66 -21.58
N THR A 133 2.01 -14.17 -20.68
CA THR A 133 1.66 -13.86 -19.29
C THR A 133 2.29 -12.52 -18.90
N LEU A 134 1.49 -11.63 -18.35
CA LEU A 134 1.95 -10.40 -17.72
C LEU A 134 2.18 -10.68 -16.23
N THR A 135 3.38 -10.46 -15.77
CA THR A 135 3.72 -10.46 -14.34
C THR A 135 3.80 -9.02 -13.84
N VAL A 136 3.11 -8.73 -12.76
CA VAL A 136 3.07 -7.41 -12.11
C VAL A 136 3.53 -7.56 -10.68
N VAL A 137 4.46 -6.71 -10.25
CA VAL A 137 4.98 -6.68 -8.88
C VAL A 137 4.67 -5.32 -8.28
N ALA A 138 3.90 -5.33 -7.20
CA ALA A 138 3.56 -4.13 -6.42
C ALA A 138 4.34 -4.12 -5.10
N SER A 139 4.85 -2.94 -4.72
CA SER A 139 5.58 -2.72 -3.47
C SER A 139 4.65 -2.39 -2.32
N LEU A 140 4.88 -3.02 -1.17
CA LEU A 140 4.24 -2.70 0.10
C LEU A 140 5.10 -1.75 0.98
N ASP A 141 6.34 -1.47 0.60
CA ASP A 141 7.28 -0.70 1.42
C ASP A 141 6.85 0.75 1.61
N SER A 142 6.13 1.34 0.64
CA SER A 142 5.55 2.67 0.77
C SER A 142 4.48 2.73 1.87
N ILE A 143 3.66 1.69 1.98
CA ILE A 143 2.63 1.55 3.01
C ILE A 143 3.29 1.46 4.39
N TYR A 144 4.27 0.59 4.55
CA TYR A 144 4.98 0.44 5.84
C TYR A 144 5.68 1.73 6.27
N ARG A 145 6.32 2.45 5.35
CA ARG A 145 6.96 3.73 5.66
C ARG A 145 5.94 4.79 6.08
N HIS A 146 4.81 4.86 5.39
CA HIS A 146 3.75 5.80 5.73
C HIS A 146 3.19 5.53 7.13
N LEU A 147 2.86 4.29 7.43
CA LEU A 147 2.37 3.85 8.74
C LEU A 147 3.38 4.14 9.86
N LEU A 148 4.68 3.86 9.64
CA LEU A 148 5.72 4.16 10.62
C LEU A 148 5.86 5.66 10.86
N THR A 149 5.82 6.47 9.80
CA THR A 149 5.92 7.93 9.93
C THR A 149 4.73 8.49 10.71
N GLN A 150 3.52 8.04 10.43
CA GLN A 150 2.33 8.45 11.16
C GLN A 150 2.38 8.00 12.63
N ALA A 151 2.78 6.77 12.90
CA ALA A 151 2.94 6.28 14.27
C ALA A 151 3.93 7.12 15.08
N VAL A 152 5.06 7.51 14.47
CA VAL A 152 6.07 8.38 15.12
C VAL A 152 5.50 9.78 15.38
N ILE A 153 4.79 10.38 14.42
CA ILE A 153 4.17 11.70 14.58
C ILE A 153 3.15 11.68 15.73
N ILE A 154 2.30 10.66 15.81
CA ILE A 154 1.31 10.51 16.86
C ILE A 154 1.98 10.35 18.22
N LEU A 155 3.05 9.54 18.32
CA LEU A 155 3.82 9.36 19.55
C LEU A 155 4.57 10.62 19.97
N ALA A 156 5.04 11.43 19.03
CA ALA A 156 5.79 12.65 19.31
C ALA A 156 4.87 13.84 19.68
N SER A 157 3.60 13.79 19.29
CA SER A 157 2.61 14.86 19.55
C SER A 157 1.86 14.68 20.87
N ASN A 158 2.08 13.58 21.59
CA ASN A 158 1.42 13.24 22.86
C ASN A 158 2.40 13.34 24.03
#